data_ebf4024dda25c7ffd70e0cfbb5e101ba
#
_entry.id   ebf4024dda25c7ffd70e0cfbb5e101ba
#
_cell.length_a   1.000
_cell.length_b   1.000
_cell.length_c   1.000
_cell.angle_alpha   90.00
_cell.angle_beta   90.00
_cell.angle_gamma   90.00
#
_symmetry.space_group_name_H-M   'P 1'
#
loop_
_entity.id
_entity.type
_entity.pdbx_description
1 polymer ?
#
loop_
_entity_poly.entity_id
_entity_poly.type
_entity_poly.pdbx_seq_one_letter_code
_entity_poly.pdbx_strand_id
1 'polypeptide(L)'
;MGGTRDALRQAYVGEAKAALRLKVFAQKAEEEGYPQMAKLFRVIAWSEEIHGARALRVLKEIKTTEENLAESFQSEQGVAEVAYNQFVKEAEADGDQAAVLHFSQSRDVEETHAKLYKEAMNHLMEERETTYHVCQVCGYIADGPPPENCPVCGIGKEKFKAFR
;
A
#
# COMPACT_ATOMS: atom_id res chain seq x y z
N MET A 1 -17.28 12.37 22.37
CA MET A 1 -16.77 11.03 22.76
C MET A 1 -17.02 10.09 21.61
N GLY A 2 -15.98 9.48 21.06
CA GLY A 2 -16.12 8.49 19.98
C GLY A 2 -16.87 7.26 20.49
N GLY A 3 -17.75 6.68 19.67
CA GLY A 3 -18.47 5.47 20.00
C GLY A 3 -17.62 4.21 19.76
N THR A 4 -18.19 3.02 20.03
CA THR A 4 -17.52 1.72 19.82
C THR A 4 -16.99 1.56 18.38
N ARG A 5 -17.71 2.10 17.38
CA ARG A 5 -17.25 2.04 15.98
C ARG A 5 -15.97 2.86 15.74
N ASP A 6 -15.86 4.05 16.39
CA ASP A 6 -14.64 4.87 16.29
C ASP A 6 -13.45 4.16 16.97
N ALA A 7 -13.69 3.51 18.11
CA ALA A 7 -12.67 2.69 18.78
C ALA A 7 -12.21 1.51 17.89
N LEU A 8 -13.14 0.84 17.20
CA LEU A 8 -12.80 -0.25 16.24
C LEU A 8 -11.97 0.27 15.05
N ARG A 9 -12.28 1.45 14.51
CA ARG A 9 -11.48 2.06 13.44
C ARG A 9 -10.08 2.44 13.93
N GLN A 10 -9.99 3.03 15.12
CA GLN A 10 -8.70 3.35 15.74
C GLN A 10 -7.86 2.08 15.98
N ALA A 11 -8.48 1.01 16.48
CA ALA A 11 -7.81 -0.28 16.64
C ALA A 11 -7.31 -0.80 15.28
N TYR A 12 -8.16 -0.87 14.25
CA TYR A 12 -7.76 -1.28 12.90
C TYR A 12 -6.53 -0.49 12.39
N VAL A 13 -6.57 0.84 12.51
CA VAL A 13 -5.44 1.70 12.07
C VAL A 13 -4.17 1.41 12.90
N GLY A 14 -4.30 1.19 14.19
CA GLY A 14 -3.18 0.85 15.08
C GLY A 14 -2.53 -0.47 14.68
N GLU A 15 -3.33 -1.52 14.47
CA GLU A 15 -2.86 -2.85 14.08
C GLU A 15 -2.22 -2.85 12.69
N ALA A 16 -2.82 -2.15 11.70
CA ALA A 16 -2.25 -2.03 10.36
C ALA A 16 -0.87 -1.36 10.37
N LYS A 17 -0.72 -0.26 11.15
CA LYS A 17 0.57 0.41 11.34
C LYS A 17 1.59 -0.49 12.05
N ALA A 18 1.17 -1.22 13.08
CA ALA A 18 2.04 -2.13 13.81
C ALA A 18 2.53 -3.27 12.89
N ALA A 19 1.63 -3.91 12.14
CA ALA A 19 1.97 -4.98 11.22
C ALA A 19 3.01 -4.55 10.19
N LEU A 20 2.83 -3.41 9.52
CA LEU A 20 3.79 -2.90 8.54
C LEU A 20 5.13 -2.59 9.18
N ARG A 21 5.14 -1.85 10.31
CA ARG A 21 6.37 -1.48 11.04
C ARG A 21 7.16 -2.71 11.46
N LEU A 22 6.50 -3.74 12.00
CA LEU A 22 7.16 -4.96 12.43
C LEU A 22 7.77 -5.75 11.26
N LYS A 23 7.16 -5.73 10.07
CA LYS A 23 7.76 -6.30 8.86
C LYS A 23 9.08 -5.59 8.48
N VAL A 24 9.12 -4.26 8.56
CA VAL A 24 10.33 -3.47 8.32
C VAL A 24 11.39 -3.75 9.39
N PHE A 25 11.00 -3.85 10.67
CA PHE A 25 11.92 -4.21 11.75
C PHE A 25 12.49 -5.62 11.58
N ALA A 26 11.70 -6.57 11.04
CA ALA A 26 12.18 -7.91 10.73
C ALA A 26 13.28 -7.90 9.66
N GLN A 27 13.12 -7.08 8.61
CA GLN A 27 14.16 -6.91 7.57
C GLN A 27 15.45 -6.35 8.19
N LYS A 28 15.34 -5.31 9.01
CA LYS A 28 16.48 -4.71 9.69
C LYS A 28 17.20 -5.70 10.63
N ALA A 29 16.45 -6.51 11.36
CA ALA A 29 17.01 -7.53 12.24
C ALA A 29 17.76 -8.63 11.45
N GLU A 30 17.30 -8.97 10.23
CA GLU A 30 18.06 -9.86 9.34
C GLU A 30 19.37 -9.25 8.87
N GLU A 31 19.35 -7.99 8.43
CA GLU A 31 20.54 -7.25 8.00
C GLU A 31 21.59 -7.17 9.12
N GLU A 32 21.16 -7.08 10.36
CA GLU A 32 22.01 -7.02 11.55
C GLU A 32 22.42 -8.40 12.10
N GLY A 33 21.97 -9.50 11.47
CA GLY A 33 22.35 -10.86 11.86
C GLY A 33 21.56 -11.40 13.07
N TYR A 34 20.35 -10.90 13.33
CA TYR A 34 19.47 -11.38 14.41
C TYR A 34 18.25 -12.18 13.88
N PRO A 35 18.42 -13.36 13.28
CA PRO A 35 17.34 -14.09 12.61
C PRO A 35 16.19 -14.50 13.56
N GLN A 36 16.48 -14.75 14.85
CA GLN A 36 15.44 -15.08 15.82
C GLN A 36 14.57 -13.87 16.18
N MET A 37 15.13 -12.66 16.21
CA MET A 37 14.38 -11.43 16.40
C MET A 37 13.57 -11.10 15.16
N ALA A 38 14.13 -11.28 13.97
CA ALA A 38 13.40 -11.15 12.71
C ALA A 38 12.18 -12.08 12.66
N LYS A 39 12.35 -13.34 13.08
CA LYS A 39 11.25 -14.31 13.19
C LYS A 39 10.17 -13.83 14.16
N LEU A 40 10.56 -13.36 15.34
CA LEU A 40 9.62 -12.83 16.34
C LEU A 40 8.81 -11.66 15.80
N PHE A 41 9.46 -10.69 15.16
CA PHE A 41 8.79 -9.55 14.53
C PHE A 41 7.77 -10.00 13.47
N ARG A 42 8.10 -10.98 12.61
CA ARG A 42 7.16 -11.50 11.61
C ARG A 42 5.95 -12.20 12.23
N VAL A 43 6.16 -12.99 13.29
CA VAL A 43 5.07 -13.69 13.97
C VAL A 43 4.10 -12.69 14.61
N ILE A 44 4.63 -11.66 15.27
CA ILE A 44 3.78 -10.62 15.86
C ILE A 44 3.09 -9.82 14.75
N ALA A 45 3.79 -9.43 13.66
CA ALA A 45 3.17 -8.75 12.52
C ALA A 45 1.96 -9.50 11.97
N TRP A 46 2.05 -10.83 11.84
CA TRP A 46 0.91 -11.65 11.42
C TRP A 46 -0.25 -11.60 12.43
N SER A 47 0.04 -11.64 13.74
CA SER A 47 -0.99 -11.51 14.77
C SER A 47 -1.75 -10.18 14.61
N GLU A 48 -1.04 -9.07 14.39
CA GLU A 48 -1.64 -7.76 14.20
C GLU A 48 -2.49 -7.67 12.91
N GLU A 49 -2.09 -8.35 11.83
CA GLU A 49 -2.91 -8.47 10.61
C GLU A 49 -4.25 -9.18 10.90
N ILE A 50 -4.24 -10.23 11.73
CA ILE A 50 -5.46 -10.93 12.14
C ILE A 50 -6.36 -10.01 12.94
N HIS A 51 -5.81 -9.23 13.88
CA HIS A 51 -6.57 -8.27 14.69
C HIS A 51 -7.20 -7.18 13.81
N GLY A 52 -6.44 -6.58 12.90
CA GLY A 52 -6.93 -5.59 11.95
C GLY A 52 -8.04 -6.14 11.04
N ALA A 53 -7.86 -7.32 10.47
CA ALA A 53 -8.88 -7.97 9.64
C ALA A 53 -10.17 -8.30 10.42
N ARG A 54 -10.05 -8.67 11.70
CA ARG A 54 -11.23 -8.88 12.56
C ARG A 54 -11.96 -7.58 12.83
N ALA A 55 -11.25 -6.48 13.08
CA ALA A 55 -11.88 -5.17 13.26
C ALA A 55 -12.69 -4.74 12.03
N LEU A 56 -12.15 -4.90 10.81
CA LEU A 56 -12.87 -4.64 9.55
C LEU A 56 -14.14 -5.50 9.40
N ARG A 57 -14.10 -6.79 9.79
CA ARG A 57 -15.29 -7.65 9.77
C ARG A 57 -16.36 -7.18 10.75
N VAL A 58 -15.99 -6.80 11.98
CA VAL A 58 -16.93 -6.28 12.98
C VAL A 58 -17.52 -4.93 12.54
N LEU A 59 -16.73 -4.10 11.87
CA LEU A 59 -17.17 -2.85 11.27
C LEU A 59 -18.10 -3.06 10.07
N LYS A 60 -18.14 -4.27 9.49
CA LYS A 60 -18.84 -4.60 8.23
C LYS A 60 -18.35 -3.73 7.05
N GLU A 61 -17.05 -3.47 7.02
CA GLU A 61 -16.38 -2.71 5.96
C GLU A 61 -15.82 -3.62 4.85
N ILE A 62 -15.94 -4.94 4.99
CA ILE A 62 -15.68 -5.91 3.91
C ILE A 62 -17.00 -6.19 3.21
N LYS A 63 -17.11 -5.74 1.97
CA LYS A 63 -18.30 -5.81 1.14
C LYS A 63 -18.13 -6.83 0.00
N THR A 64 -18.93 -6.72 -1.06
CA THR A 64 -18.71 -7.49 -2.29
C THR A 64 -17.42 -7.06 -2.99
N THR A 65 -16.89 -7.89 -3.87
CA THR A 65 -15.69 -7.56 -4.65
C THR A 65 -15.87 -6.28 -5.46
N GLU A 66 -17.03 -6.11 -6.09
CA GLU A 66 -17.36 -4.91 -6.87
C GLU A 66 -17.38 -3.64 -6.01
N GLU A 67 -18.03 -3.69 -4.85
CA GLU A 67 -18.07 -2.57 -3.91
C GLU A 67 -16.68 -2.26 -3.34
N ASN A 68 -15.88 -3.29 -3.04
CA ASN A 68 -14.51 -3.11 -2.54
C ASN A 68 -13.60 -2.50 -3.62
N LEU A 69 -13.74 -2.88 -4.90
CA LEU A 69 -13.02 -2.26 -6.01
C LEU A 69 -13.39 -0.79 -6.16
N ALA A 70 -14.68 -0.46 -6.10
CA ALA A 70 -15.15 0.92 -6.19
C ALA A 70 -14.65 1.79 -5.03
N GLU A 71 -14.67 1.26 -3.80
CA GLU A 71 -14.14 1.93 -2.62
C GLU A 71 -12.62 2.15 -2.73
N SER A 72 -11.87 1.12 -3.18
CA SER A 72 -10.44 1.23 -3.39
C SER A 72 -10.11 2.29 -4.45
N PHE A 73 -10.81 2.29 -5.59
CA PHE A 73 -10.64 3.32 -6.62
C PHE A 73 -10.84 4.74 -6.07
N GLN A 74 -11.93 4.96 -5.32
CA GLN A 74 -12.21 6.27 -4.71
C GLN A 74 -11.15 6.68 -3.69
N SER A 75 -10.65 5.73 -2.90
CA SER A 75 -9.58 5.96 -1.93
C SER A 75 -8.30 6.42 -2.61
N GLU A 76 -7.81 5.68 -3.62
CA GLU A 76 -6.57 6.01 -4.33
C GLU A 76 -6.67 7.37 -5.05
N GLN A 77 -7.78 7.62 -5.72
CA GLN A 77 -8.01 8.91 -6.38
C GLN A 77 -7.99 10.06 -5.37
N GLY A 78 -8.71 9.94 -4.26
CA GLY A 78 -8.75 10.99 -3.22
C GLY A 78 -7.40 11.23 -2.56
N VAL A 79 -6.62 10.15 -2.30
CA VAL A 79 -5.29 10.23 -1.71
C VAL A 79 -4.32 10.90 -2.68
N ALA A 80 -4.28 10.51 -3.96
CA ALA A 80 -3.39 11.10 -4.96
C ALA A 80 -3.71 12.58 -5.22
N GLU A 81 -4.99 12.90 -5.47
CA GLU A 81 -5.39 14.26 -5.87
C GLU A 81 -5.35 15.28 -4.72
N VAL A 82 -5.64 14.86 -3.49
CA VAL A 82 -5.80 15.78 -2.35
C VAL A 82 -4.66 15.65 -1.36
N ALA A 83 -4.48 14.46 -0.76
CA ALA A 83 -3.57 14.31 0.37
C ALA A 83 -2.10 14.48 -0.07
N TYR A 84 -1.64 13.77 -1.09
CA TYR A 84 -0.24 13.86 -1.51
C TYR A 84 0.13 15.22 -2.11
N ASN A 85 -0.77 15.89 -2.82
CA ASN A 85 -0.50 17.26 -3.27
C ASN A 85 -0.31 18.24 -2.12
N GLN A 86 -1.03 18.04 -1.00
CA GLN A 86 -0.83 18.82 0.20
C GLN A 86 0.51 18.48 0.87
N PHE A 87 0.83 17.19 1.02
CA PHE A 87 2.07 16.73 1.65
C PHE A 87 3.32 17.19 0.89
N VAL A 88 3.28 17.20 -0.46
CA VAL A 88 4.38 17.76 -1.28
C VAL A 88 4.59 19.24 -0.96
N LYS A 89 3.52 20.04 -0.92
CA LYS A 89 3.62 21.48 -0.60
C LYS A 89 4.17 21.73 0.81
N GLU A 90 3.75 20.94 1.79
CA GLU A 90 4.25 21.04 3.16
C GLU A 90 5.75 20.69 3.22
N ALA A 91 6.18 19.59 2.57
CA ALA A 91 7.57 19.20 2.50
C ALA A 91 8.46 20.22 1.76
N GLU A 92 7.94 20.86 0.69
CA GLU A 92 8.62 21.95 0.00
C GLU A 92 8.80 23.16 0.93
N ALA A 93 7.76 23.53 1.67
CA ALA A 93 7.81 24.64 2.62
C ALA A 93 8.82 24.39 3.75
N ASP A 94 8.95 23.15 4.20
CA ASP A 94 9.91 22.73 5.21
C ASP A 94 11.33 22.51 4.65
N GLY A 95 11.51 22.53 3.32
CA GLY A 95 12.80 22.27 2.65
C GLY A 95 13.26 20.82 2.70
N ASP A 96 12.38 19.86 3.07
CA ASP A 96 12.69 18.44 3.15
C ASP A 96 12.60 17.76 1.77
N GLN A 97 13.73 17.77 1.03
CA GLN A 97 13.82 17.18 -0.30
C GLN A 97 13.55 15.67 -0.34
N ALA A 98 13.88 14.94 0.74
CA ALA A 98 13.62 13.51 0.82
C ALA A 98 12.11 13.22 0.95
N ALA A 99 11.40 14.01 1.74
CA ALA A 99 9.94 13.95 1.85
C ALA A 99 9.26 14.39 0.56
N VAL A 100 9.72 15.47 -0.12
CA VAL A 100 9.22 15.90 -1.43
C VAL A 100 9.31 14.76 -2.44
N LEU A 101 10.47 14.10 -2.55
CA LEU A 101 10.67 12.98 -3.47
C LEU A 101 9.74 11.81 -3.13
N HIS A 102 9.66 11.44 -1.86
CA HIS A 102 8.79 10.36 -1.39
C HIS A 102 7.32 10.63 -1.72
N PHE A 103 6.78 11.78 -1.36
CA PHE A 103 5.38 12.11 -1.57
C PHE A 103 5.02 12.26 -3.05
N SER A 104 5.94 12.82 -3.87
CA SER A 104 5.73 12.92 -5.32
C SER A 104 5.67 11.55 -5.97
N GLN A 105 6.61 10.66 -5.65
CA GLN A 105 6.59 9.28 -6.17
C GLN A 105 5.37 8.50 -5.69
N SER A 106 4.98 8.63 -4.42
CA SER A 106 3.78 7.98 -3.91
C SER A 106 2.54 8.45 -4.65
N ARG A 107 2.35 9.77 -4.81
CA ARG A 107 1.23 10.34 -5.59
C ARG A 107 1.13 9.71 -6.99
N ASP A 108 2.24 9.69 -7.73
CA ASP A 108 2.29 9.18 -9.09
C ASP A 108 1.99 7.67 -9.15
N VAL A 109 2.33 6.93 -8.10
CA VAL A 109 1.98 5.50 -7.93
C VAL A 109 0.49 5.33 -7.64
N GLU A 110 -0.11 6.12 -6.72
CA GLU A 110 -1.53 6.03 -6.39
C GLU A 110 -2.43 6.37 -7.61
N GLU A 111 -2.01 7.31 -8.47
CA GLU A 111 -2.69 7.53 -9.75
C GLU A 111 -2.69 6.28 -10.65
N THR A 112 -1.61 5.49 -10.61
CA THR A 112 -1.52 4.23 -11.34
C THR A 112 -2.43 3.17 -10.73
N HIS A 113 -2.48 3.07 -9.40
CA HIS A 113 -3.37 2.16 -8.70
C HIS A 113 -4.85 2.47 -9.02
N ALA A 114 -5.23 3.74 -9.02
CA ALA A 114 -6.57 4.16 -9.40
C ALA A 114 -6.93 3.72 -10.83
N LYS A 115 -6.00 3.81 -11.79
CA LYS A 115 -6.22 3.33 -13.17
C LYS A 115 -6.43 1.81 -13.20
N LEU A 116 -5.61 1.04 -12.48
CA LEU A 116 -5.74 -0.42 -12.39
C LEU A 116 -7.09 -0.83 -11.78
N TYR A 117 -7.54 -0.18 -10.72
CA TYR A 117 -8.87 -0.44 -10.15
C TYR A 117 -9.99 -0.11 -11.13
N LYS A 118 -9.88 1.00 -11.86
CA LYS A 118 -10.85 1.36 -12.89
C LYS A 118 -10.91 0.34 -14.03
N GLU A 119 -9.76 -0.15 -14.48
CA GLU A 119 -9.69 -1.19 -15.50
C GLU A 119 -10.28 -2.51 -14.97
N ALA A 120 -9.95 -2.92 -13.73
CA ALA A 120 -10.51 -4.10 -13.11
C ALA A 120 -12.05 -4.03 -12.99
N MET A 121 -12.62 -2.89 -12.65
CA MET A 121 -14.07 -2.70 -12.63
C MET A 121 -14.72 -2.85 -14.02
N ASN A 122 -14.05 -2.35 -15.06
CA ASN A 122 -14.55 -2.48 -16.44
C ASN A 122 -14.50 -3.92 -16.96
N HIS A 123 -13.58 -4.75 -16.47
CA HIS A 123 -13.35 -6.13 -16.89
C HIS A 123 -13.72 -7.17 -15.84
N LEU A 124 -14.50 -6.80 -14.82
CA LEU A 124 -14.86 -7.68 -13.71
C LEU A 124 -15.47 -9.01 -14.15
N MET A 125 -16.19 -9.02 -15.29
CA MET A 125 -16.84 -10.21 -15.85
C MET A 125 -15.98 -11.00 -16.84
N GLU A 126 -14.81 -10.48 -17.21
CA GLU A 126 -13.97 -11.08 -18.26
C GLU A 126 -12.87 -12.00 -17.70
N GLU A 127 -12.65 -12.03 -16.38
CA GLU A 127 -11.61 -12.83 -15.69
C GLU A 127 -10.26 -12.83 -16.44
N ARG A 128 -9.75 -11.61 -16.75
CA ARG A 128 -8.50 -11.47 -17.48
C ARG A 128 -7.31 -12.00 -16.66
N GLU A 129 -6.70 -13.08 -17.11
CA GLU A 129 -5.43 -13.52 -16.54
C GLU A 129 -4.31 -12.54 -16.91
N THR A 130 -3.61 -12.03 -15.93
CA THR A 130 -2.43 -11.19 -16.13
C THR A 130 -1.40 -11.45 -15.04
N THR A 131 -0.16 -11.09 -15.33
CA THR A 131 0.91 -11.05 -14.33
C THR A 131 1.21 -9.61 -14.02
N TYR A 132 1.01 -9.21 -12.77
CA TYR A 132 1.43 -7.89 -12.30
C TYR A 132 2.89 -7.90 -11.88
N HIS A 133 3.62 -6.81 -12.18
CA HIS A 133 4.99 -6.61 -11.73
C HIS A 133 5.08 -5.35 -10.89
N VAL A 134 5.54 -5.47 -9.65
CA VAL A 134 5.60 -4.36 -8.68
C VAL A 134 7.05 -3.92 -8.49
N CYS A 135 7.31 -2.64 -8.70
CA CYS A 135 8.60 -2.01 -8.41
C CYS A 135 8.85 -2.03 -6.89
N GLN A 136 9.91 -2.68 -6.46
CA GLN A 136 10.26 -2.83 -5.04
C GLN A 136 10.83 -1.54 -4.40
N VAL A 137 10.98 -0.46 -5.19
CA VAL A 137 11.50 0.83 -4.73
C VAL A 137 10.36 1.81 -4.45
N CYS A 138 9.45 2.03 -5.40
CA CYS A 138 8.38 3.03 -5.26
C CYS A 138 6.96 2.46 -5.23
N GLY A 139 6.78 1.15 -5.48
CA GLY A 139 5.46 0.53 -5.49
C GLY A 139 4.73 0.60 -6.83
N TYR A 140 5.27 1.24 -7.88
CA TYR A 140 4.64 1.26 -9.21
C TYR A 140 4.30 -0.15 -9.69
N ILE A 141 3.10 -0.32 -10.25
CA ILE A 141 2.60 -1.61 -10.75
C ILE A 141 2.51 -1.55 -12.27
N ALA A 142 3.18 -2.49 -12.95
CA ALA A 142 3.02 -2.77 -14.36
C ALA A 142 2.03 -3.93 -14.56
N ASP A 143 1.00 -3.74 -15.38
CA ASP A 143 0.12 -4.80 -15.86
C ASP A 143 0.77 -5.45 -17.09
N GLY A 144 1.18 -6.71 -16.94
CA GLY A 144 2.02 -7.41 -17.92
C GLY A 144 3.53 -7.29 -17.62
N PRO A 145 4.40 -7.37 -18.65
CA PRO A 145 5.84 -7.35 -18.44
C PRO A 145 6.35 -6.03 -17.84
N PRO A 146 7.39 -6.07 -16.99
CA PRO A 146 7.94 -4.86 -16.41
C PRO A 146 8.63 -4.02 -17.48
N PRO A 147 8.56 -2.67 -17.40
CA PRO A 147 9.31 -1.78 -18.28
C PRO A 147 10.83 -1.90 -18.01
N GLU A 148 11.67 -1.53 -18.98
CA GLU A 148 13.14 -1.54 -18.80
C GLU A 148 13.57 -0.64 -17.62
N ASN A 149 12.92 0.50 -17.45
CA ASN A 149 13.08 1.38 -16.30
C ASN A 149 11.71 1.77 -15.74
N CYS A 150 11.59 1.82 -14.42
CA CYS A 150 10.37 2.26 -13.75
C CYS A 150 10.03 3.72 -14.17
N PRO A 151 8.81 3.99 -14.66
CA PRO A 151 8.42 5.32 -15.11
C PRO A 151 8.32 6.34 -13.97
N VAL A 152 8.21 5.89 -12.71
CA VAL A 152 8.10 6.76 -11.53
C VAL A 152 9.46 7.05 -10.91
N CYS A 153 10.27 6.01 -10.63
CA CYS A 153 11.53 6.19 -9.89
C CYS A 153 12.79 5.92 -10.72
N GLY A 154 12.66 5.51 -11.99
CA GLY A 154 13.78 5.31 -12.91
C GLY A 154 14.60 4.03 -12.69
N ILE A 155 14.28 3.20 -11.66
CA ILE A 155 15.03 1.97 -11.37
C ILE A 155 14.85 0.92 -12.48
N GLY A 156 15.87 0.08 -12.71
CA GLY A 156 15.84 -0.97 -13.73
C GLY A 156 14.84 -2.10 -13.39
N LYS A 157 14.47 -2.85 -14.44
CA LYS A 157 13.48 -3.94 -14.37
C LYS A 157 13.83 -5.07 -13.39
N GLU A 158 15.10 -5.26 -13.05
CA GLU A 158 15.57 -6.26 -12.10
C GLU A 158 15.03 -6.04 -10.67
N LYS A 159 14.49 -4.85 -10.41
CA LYS A 159 13.86 -4.49 -9.13
C LYS A 159 12.34 -4.68 -9.14
N PHE A 160 11.80 -5.34 -10.15
CA PHE A 160 10.38 -5.67 -10.17
C PHE A 160 10.14 -7.10 -9.68
N LYS A 161 9.13 -7.26 -8.85
CA LYS A 161 8.64 -8.56 -8.35
C LYS A 161 7.35 -8.93 -9.07
N ALA A 162 7.32 -10.15 -9.64
CA ALA A 162 6.14 -10.68 -10.32
C ALA A 162 5.09 -11.22 -9.32
N PHE A 163 3.82 -10.95 -9.61
CA PHE A 163 2.63 -11.52 -8.98
C PHE A 163 1.78 -12.19 -10.07
N ARG A 164 1.65 -13.50 -9.96
CA ARG A 164 0.91 -14.39 -10.88
C ARG A 164 -0.39 -14.86 -10.26
#